data_612d2bab4aec1a5ebbbe62031ab0b6d6
#
_entry.id   612d2bab4aec1a5ebbbe62031ab0b6d6
#
_cell.length_a   1.000
_cell.length_b   1.000
_cell.length_c   1.000
_cell.angle_alpha   90.00
_cell.angle_beta   90.00
_cell.angle_gamma   90.00
#
_symmetry.space_group_name_H-M   'P 1'
#
loop_
_entity.id
_entity.type
_entity.pdbx_description
1 polymer ?
#
loop_
_entity_poly.entity_id
_entity_poly.type
_entity_poly.pdbx_seq_one_letter_code
_entity_poly.pdbx_strand_id
1 'polypeptide(L)'
;VGQTLKWSAANSRWQPADLEESASGTQKAIFGFGENDNSGRTNITNLVSSSGVVASDTTGVGSARDSLAASGYGGDKAIFGFGNTSSDTNVTNLVSNAGVVATDTTGVGTARQGLAATGYGGDKAIFGFGYTGSHTNITNLVSNTGVVASDTTGVGTARKQLAASGYGSTGQALFGFGENNVISQITPKLSVTNLVSNTGVVASDTTGVGTARKGLAAAGYGGDKAIFGYGESNAYTSGYYNNMTNLVSNTGVVASDTTGVGTTRQQLAASGYGGDKALFGFGWNEADYSRNMINETNLVSNVGVVASDTTGVGTGRYALAAAGYSSTA
;
A
#
# COMPACT_ATOMS: atom_id res chain seq x y z
N VAL A 1 -24.91 -13.36 24.04
CA VAL A 1 -24.04 -12.27 23.56
C VAL A 1 -24.49 -11.06 24.36
N GLY A 2 -23.68 -10.62 25.39
CA GLY A 2 -24.03 -9.51 26.26
C GLY A 2 -23.86 -8.19 25.51
N GLN A 3 -24.91 -7.39 25.39
CA GLN A 3 -24.81 -6.01 24.96
C GLN A 3 -24.16 -5.18 26.06
N THR A 4 -23.11 -4.44 25.73
CA THR A 4 -22.52 -3.44 26.62
C THR A 4 -23.46 -2.24 26.66
N LEU A 5 -23.81 -1.76 27.86
CA LEU A 5 -24.66 -0.58 28.04
C LEU A 5 -23.77 0.62 28.38
N LYS A 6 -24.07 1.76 27.81
CA LYS A 6 -23.45 3.07 28.11
C LYS A 6 -24.46 4.00 28.75
N TRP A 7 -24.09 4.68 29.83
CA TRP A 7 -24.95 5.69 30.42
C TRP A 7 -25.03 6.93 29.55
N SER A 8 -26.21 7.33 29.13
CA SER A 8 -26.45 8.58 28.39
C SER A 8 -26.89 9.67 29.38
N ALA A 9 -26.04 10.62 29.66
CA ALA A 9 -26.34 11.77 30.49
C ALA A 9 -27.44 12.67 29.90
N ALA A 10 -27.53 12.74 28.57
CA ALA A 10 -28.56 13.52 27.87
C ALA A 10 -29.97 12.98 28.08
N ASN A 11 -30.10 11.66 28.27
CA ASN A 11 -31.39 10.99 28.42
C ASN A 11 -31.58 10.36 29.82
N SER A 12 -30.60 10.52 30.72
CA SER A 12 -30.59 9.95 32.09
C SER A 12 -30.98 8.47 32.14
N ARG A 13 -30.48 7.67 31.20
CA ARG A 13 -30.75 6.23 31.10
C ARG A 13 -29.59 5.43 30.51
N TRP A 14 -29.54 4.15 30.82
CA TRP A 14 -28.66 3.19 30.15
C TRP A 14 -29.22 2.91 28.75
N GLN A 15 -28.41 3.10 27.77
CA GLN A 15 -28.69 2.75 26.37
C GLN A 15 -27.75 1.64 25.94
N PRO A 16 -28.14 0.79 24.97
CA PRO A 16 -27.15 -0.02 24.29
C PRO A 16 -26.01 0.93 23.91
N ALA A 17 -24.78 0.62 24.33
CA ALA A 17 -23.65 1.23 23.68
C ALA A 17 -23.85 0.82 22.23
N ASP A 18 -24.16 1.79 21.36
CA ASP A 18 -23.76 1.66 20.00
C ASP A 18 -22.28 1.34 20.14
N LEU A 19 -21.92 0.08 19.85
CA LEU A 19 -20.56 -0.22 19.49
C LEU A 19 -20.34 0.74 18.31
N GLU A 20 -19.82 1.91 18.59
CA GLU A 20 -19.00 2.55 17.58
C GLU A 20 -17.99 1.43 17.33
N GLU A 21 -18.22 0.65 16.28
CA GLU A 21 -17.14 -0.05 15.64
C GLU A 21 -16.11 1.06 15.44
N SER A 22 -15.14 1.10 16.34
CA SER A 22 -13.99 1.96 16.13
C SER A 22 -13.49 1.51 14.78
N ALA A 23 -13.73 2.34 13.77
CA ALA A 23 -13.29 2.05 12.40
C ALA A 23 -11.86 1.55 12.56
N SER A 24 -11.63 0.26 12.36
CA SER A 24 -10.38 -0.42 12.70
C SER A 24 -9.23 0.05 11.80
N GLY A 25 -9.52 0.97 10.86
CA GLY A 25 -8.60 1.54 9.91
C GLY A 25 -8.38 3.04 10.12
N THR A 26 -7.36 3.56 9.46
CA THR A 26 -7.04 4.98 9.45
C THR A 26 -8.11 5.77 8.70
N GLN A 27 -8.38 6.99 9.21
CA GLN A 27 -9.41 7.85 8.66
C GLN A 27 -8.94 8.63 7.43
N LYS A 28 -7.64 8.96 7.36
CA LYS A 28 -7.02 9.75 6.30
C LYS A 28 -5.87 8.99 5.67
N ALA A 29 -5.48 9.39 4.46
CA ALA A 29 -4.35 8.80 3.77
C ALA A 29 -3.44 9.87 3.17
N ILE A 30 -2.25 9.46 2.77
CA ILE A 30 -1.27 10.30 2.10
C ILE A 30 -0.63 9.52 0.96
N PHE A 31 -0.58 10.12 -0.23
CA PHE A 31 0.30 9.72 -1.31
C PHE A 31 1.58 10.54 -1.25
N GLY A 32 2.72 9.95 -1.53
CA GLY A 32 3.98 10.69 -1.49
C GLY A 32 5.08 10.14 -2.36
N PHE A 33 6.00 11.05 -2.73
CA PHE A 33 7.19 10.77 -3.50
C PHE A 33 6.88 10.28 -4.92
N GLY A 34 7.78 9.50 -5.53
CA GLY A 34 7.63 8.95 -6.87
C GLY A 34 8.43 9.70 -7.92
N GLU A 35 8.12 9.45 -9.19
CA GLU A 35 8.77 10.06 -10.35
C GLU A 35 7.72 10.64 -11.29
N ASN A 36 8.01 11.79 -11.89
CA ASN A 36 7.22 12.44 -12.93
C ASN A 36 8.07 12.77 -14.17
N ASP A 37 7.44 13.04 -15.30
CA ASP A 37 8.14 13.29 -16.57
C ASP A 37 8.92 14.61 -16.62
N ASN A 38 8.56 15.58 -15.77
CA ASN A 38 9.10 16.96 -15.87
C ASN A 38 10.32 17.18 -14.99
N SER A 39 10.36 16.60 -13.81
CA SER A 39 11.41 16.84 -12.80
C SER A 39 12.14 15.59 -12.34
N GLY A 40 11.78 14.42 -12.87
CA GLY A 40 12.29 13.14 -12.37
C GLY A 40 11.72 12.81 -11.00
N ARG A 41 12.56 12.37 -10.08
CA ARG A 41 12.14 12.03 -8.71
C ARG A 41 11.64 13.24 -7.96
N THR A 42 10.60 13.02 -7.16
CA THR A 42 9.97 14.06 -6.35
C THR A 42 9.72 13.60 -4.92
N ASN A 43 9.52 14.56 -4.03
CA ASN A 43 9.12 14.34 -2.64
C ASN A 43 7.77 15.01 -2.32
N ILE A 44 7.03 15.47 -3.33
CA ILE A 44 5.70 16.04 -3.14
C ILE A 44 4.74 15.03 -2.54
N THR A 45 3.73 15.53 -1.82
CA THR A 45 2.70 14.69 -1.20
C THR A 45 1.30 15.22 -1.49
N ASN A 46 0.31 14.33 -1.45
CA ASN A 46 -1.11 14.67 -1.52
C ASN A 46 -1.83 14.02 -0.33
N LEU A 47 -2.47 14.82 0.47
CA LEU A 47 -3.30 14.33 1.56
C LEU A 47 -4.65 13.84 1.00
N VAL A 48 -5.21 12.83 1.64
CA VAL A 48 -6.53 12.29 1.34
C VAL A 48 -7.41 12.43 2.57
N SER A 49 -8.57 13.04 2.39
CA SER A 49 -9.55 13.21 3.47
C SER A 49 -10.23 11.89 3.87
N SER A 50 -10.96 11.88 4.98
CA SER A 50 -11.80 10.76 5.41
C SER A 50 -12.96 10.43 4.45
N SER A 51 -13.26 11.30 3.50
CA SER A 51 -14.22 11.06 2.42
C SER A 51 -13.59 10.60 1.11
N GLY A 52 -12.24 10.41 1.07
CA GLY A 52 -11.51 9.96 -0.12
C GLY A 52 -11.15 11.08 -1.11
N VAL A 53 -11.28 12.35 -0.71
CA VAL A 53 -10.91 13.49 -1.57
C VAL A 53 -9.41 13.72 -1.47
N VAL A 54 -8.73 13.69 -2.63
CA VAL A 54 -7.30 13.98 -2.76
C VAL A 54 -7.09 15.48 -2.83
N ALA A 55 -6.19 16.01 -2.00
CA ALA A 55 -5.81 17.42 -2.01
C ALA A 55 -4.71 17.69 -3.07
N SER A 56 -4.54 18.98 -3.45
CA SER A 56 -3.44 19.44 -4.30
C SER A 56 -2.08 19.10 -3.71
N ASP A 57 -1.04 19.21 -4.55
CA ASP A 57 0.35 18.94 -4.16
C ASP A 57 0.78 19.82 -2.97
N THR A 58 1.40 19.17 -2.00
CA THR A 58 2.09 19.82 -0.89
C THR A 58 3.59 19.71 -1.12
N THR A 59 4.32 20.82 -0.89
CA THR A 59 5.78 20.85 -0.98
C THR A 59 6.40 19.72 -0.17
N GLY A 60 7.25 18.95 -0.80
CA GLY A 60 7.84 17.77 -0.21
C GLY A 60 8.87 18.05 0.86
N VAL A 61 9.07 17.08 1.73
CA VAL A 61 10.09 17.05 2.78
C VAL A 61 10.93 15.79 2.60
N GLY A 62 12.24 15.90 2.82
CA GLY A 62 13.19 14.80 2.66
C GLY A 62 13.68 14.63 1.22
N SER A 63 14.50 13.61 1.02
CA SER A 63 15.14 13.30 -0.28
C SER A 63 14.13 12.80 -1.29
N ALA A 64 14.05 13.45 -2.45
CA ALA A 64 13.21 13.02 -3.56
C ALA A 64 13.63 11.61 -4.02
N ARG A 65 12.68 10.69 -4.15
CA ARG A 65 12.92 9.29 -4.49
C ARG A 65 11.70 8.58 -5.04
N ASP A 66 11.94 7.52 -5.77
CA ASP A 66 10.94 6.62 -6.32
C ASP A 66 11.06 5.20 -5.76
N SER A 67 10.15 4.32 -6.16
CA SER A 67 10.19 2.88 -5.86
C SER A 67 10.32 2.55 -4.37
N LEU A 68 9.83 3.44 -3.53
CA LEU A 68 9.77 3.33 -2.08
C LEU A 68 8.49 2.60 -1.66
N ALA A 69 8.36 2.31 -0.36
CA ALA A 69 7.14 1.78 0.22
C ALA A 69 6.67 2.64 1.40
N ALA A 70 5.40 2.49 1.77
CA ALA A 70 4.83 3.17 2.91
C ALA A 70 3.82 2.29 3.65
N SER A 71 3.68 2.53 4.95
CA SER A 71 2.70 1.85 5.79
C SER A 71 2.27 2.71 6.97
N GLY A 72 1.09 2.45 7.49
CA GLY A 72 0.67 2.95 8.80
C GLY A 72 1.40 2.24 9.94
N TYR A 73 1.63 2.95 11.05
CA TYR A 73 2.13 2.42 12.32
C TYR A 73 1.54 3.23 13.49
N GLY A 74 1.65 2.72 14.71
CA GLY A 74 1.18 3.40 15.93
C GLY A 74 -0.33 3.65 15.96
N GLY A 75 -1.08 3.05 15.06
CA GLY A 75 -2.53 3.19 14.95
C GLY A 75 -3.00 4.46 14.23
N ASP A 76 -2.19 5.53 14.21
CA ASP A 76 -2.60 6.85 13.71
C ASP A 76 -1.50 7.58 12.89
N LYS A 77 -0.37 6.97 12.65
CA LYS A 77 0.81 7.53 11.97
C LYS A 77 1.18 6.71 10.75
N ALA A 78 2.05 7.27 9.90
CA ALA A 78 2.58 6.55 8.76
C ALA A 78 4.10 6.73 8.62
N ILE A 79 4.72 5.87 7.83
CA ILE A 79 6.14 5.90 7.50
C ILE A 79 6.31 5.64 6.01
N PHE A 80 7.12 6.47 5.35
CA PHE A 80 7.71 6.21 4.05
C PHE A 80 9.12 5.67 4.24
N GLY A 81 9.54 4.68 3.46
CA GLY A 81 10.90 4.14 3.63
C GLY A 81 11.49 3.53 2.38
N PHE A 82 12.83 3.50 2.36
CA PHE A 82 13.63 2.91 1.31
C PHE A 82 13.44 3.62 -0.05
N GLY A 83 13.68 2.92 -1.17
CA GLY A 83 13.50 3.45 -2.53
C GLY A 83 14.82 3.78 -3.23
N ASN A 84 14.75 4.64 -4.25
CA ASN A 84 15.88 5.02 -5.08
C ASN A 84 15.98 6.54 -5.24
N THR A 85 17.17 7.11 -4.97
CA THR A 85 17.47 8.55 -5.12
C THR A 85 18.39 8.86 -6.30
N SER A 86 19.11 7.96 -6.80
CA SER A 86 20.09 7.74 -7.86
C SER A 86 20.84 6.45 -7.55
N SER A 87 20.80 6.02 -6.31
CA SER A 87 21.21 4.72 -5.80
C SER A 87 20.14 4.28 -4.80
N ASP A 88 20.13 2.99 -4.50
CA ASP A 88 19.23 2.45 -3.49
C ASP A 88 19.49 3.11 -2.12
N THR A 89 18.41 3.38 -1.41
CA THR A 89 18.47 4.02 -0.09
C THR A 89 17.63 3.25 0.94
N ASN A 90 17.94 3.46 2.22
CA ASN A 90 17.19 2.92 3.35
C ASN A 90 16.68 4.04 4.28
N VAL A 91 16.75 5.30 3.86
CA VAL A 91 16.20 6.43 4.63
C VAL A 91 14.70 6.28 4.84
N THR A 92 14.20 6.84 5.92
CA THR A 92 12.76 6.85 6.23
C THR A 92 12.29 8.25 6.60
N ASN A 93 11.00 8.51 6.36
CA ASN A 93 10.31 9.72 6.78
C ASN A 93 9.06 9.32 7.57
N LEU A 94 8.99 9.74 8.81
CA LEU A 94 7.80 9.56 9.64
C LEU A 94 6.73 10.57 9.23
N VAL A 95 5.48 10.15 9.31
CA VAL A 95 4.30 10.99 9.08
C VAL A 95 3.50 11.05 10.36
N SER A 96 3.23 12.25 10.85
CA SER A 96 2.43 12.44 12.04
C SER A 96 0.94 12.12 11.79
N ASN A 97 0.16 12.05 12.86
CA ASN A 97 -1.30 11.89 12.78
C ASN A 97 -2.03 13.12 12.18
N ALA A 98 -1.33 14.21 11.94
CA ALA A 98 -1.82 15.37 11.21
C ALA A 98 -1.40 15.34 9.71
N GLY A 99 -0.72 14.29 9.24
CA GLY A 99 -0.24 14.18 7.86
C GLY A 99 1.05 14.96 7.56
N VAL A 100 1.76 15.43 8.58
CA VAL A 100 3.02 16.15 8.40
C VAL A 100 4.16 15.16 8.24
N VAL A 101 4.87 15.26 7.12
CA VAL A 101 6.06 14.44 6.82
C VAL A 101 7.28 15.06 7.50
N ALA A 102 8.02 14.24 8.25
CA ALA A 102 9.27 14.64 8.88
C ALA A 102 10.46 14.54 7.90
N THR A 103 11.58 15.20 8.23
CA THR A 103 12.84 15.09 7.51
C THR A 103 13.37 13.64 7.51
N ASP A 104 14.35 13.37 6.63
CA ASP A 104 14.97 12.06 6.53
C ASP A 104 15.55 11.61 7.87
N THR A 105 15.23 10.37 8.22
CA THR A 105 15.87 9.64 9.33
C THR A 105 16.87 8.66 8.73
N THR A 106 18.06 8.58 9.32
CA THR A 106 19.10 7.62 8.91
C THR A 106 18.53 6.23 8.85
N GLY A 107 18.71 5.57 7.70
CA GLY A 107 18.15 4.27 7.43
C GLY A 107 18.76 3.13 8.23
N VAL A 108 17.98 2.09 8.45
CA VAL A 108 18.39 0.82 9.06
C VAL A 108 18.10 -0.30 8.08
N GLY A 109 18.97 -1.30 8.02
CA GLY A 109 18.86 -2.42 7.08
C GLY A 109 19.46 -2.13 5.71
N THR A 110 19.38 -3.11 4.83
CA THR A 110 19.94 -3.05 3.47
C THR A 110 19.14 -2.12 2.58
N ALA A 111 19.79 -1.12 2.01
CA ALA A 111 19.21 -0.18 1.04
C ALA A 111 18.65 -0.94 -0.18
N ARG A 112 17.43 -0.63 -0.59
CA ARG A 112 16.72 -1.34 -1.67
C ARG A 112 15.54 -0.56 -2.22
N GLN A 113 15.09 -0.93 -3.39
CA GLN A 113 13.94 -0.36 -4.10
C GLN A 113 12.92 -1.43 -4.51
N GLY A 114 11.74 -1.00 -4.95
CA GLY A 114 10.69 -1.89 -5.46
C GLY A 114 10.16 -2.89 -4.42
N LEU A 115 10.27 -2.56 -3.15
CA LEU A 115 9.76 -3.30 -2.00
C LEU A 115 8.29 -2.96 -1.75
N ALA A 116 7.66 -3.68 -0.84
CA ALA A 116 6.33 -3.35 -0.33
C ALA A 116 6.36 -3.18 1.19
N ALA A 117 5.32 -2.53 1.74
CA ALA A 117 5.14 -2.39 3.18
C ALA A 117 3.66 -2.52 3.55
N THR A 118 3.41 -2.96 4.77
CA THR A 118 2.06 -3.11 5.32
C THR A 118 2.07 -3.07 6.84
N GLY A 119 0.94 -2.72 7.43
CA GLY A 119 0.71 -2.84 8.87
C GLY A 119 0.49 -4.29 9.30
N TYR A 120 0.92 -4.62 10.52
CA TYR A 120 0.62 -5.87 11.21
C TYR A 120 0.46 -5.62 12.72
N GLY A 121 -0.16 -6.56 13.43
CA GLY A 121 -0.33 -6.49 14.88
C GLY A 121 -1.16 -5.31 15.37
N GLY A 122 -1.88 -4.64 14.47
CA GLY A 122 -2.73 -3.49 14.77
C GLY A 122 -2.01 -2.14 14.83
N ASP A 123 -0.75 -2.10 15.24
CA ASP A 123 0.00 -0.85 15.48
C ASP A 123 1.44 -0.84 14.94
N LYS A 124 1.89 -1.90 14.30
CA LYS A 124 3.25 -2.08 13.76
C LYS A 124 3.24 -2.16 12.25
N ALA A 125 4.42 -2.03 11.63
CA ALA A 125 4.57 -2.17 10.20
C ALA A 125 5.74 -3.09 9.83
N ILE A 126 5.76 -3.55 8.59
CA ILE A 126 6.82 -4.37 8.02
C ILE A 126 7.12 -3.89 6.60
N PHE A 127 8.39 -3.66 6.30
CA PHE A 127 8.91 -3.53 4.94
C PHE A 127 9.44 -4.88 4.48
N GLY A 128 9.18 -5.28 3.25
CA GLY A 128 9.63 -6.58 2.78
C GLY A 128 9.94 -6.66 1.30
N PHE A 129 10.83 -7.62 0.98
CA PHE A 129 11.24 -7.92 -0.37
C PHE A 129 11.99 -6.76 -1.06
N GLY A 130 12.00 -6.72 -2.40
CA GLY A 130 12.59 -5.64 -3.19
C GLY A 130 13.81 -6.05 -4.00
N TYR A 131 14.66 -5.07 -4.32
CA TYR A 131 15.83 -5.22 -5.19
C TYR A 131 17.02 -4.44 -4.64
N THR A 132 18.19 -5.10 -4.61
CA THR A 132 19.48 -4.56 -4.10
C THR A 132 20.61 -4.80 -5.11
N GLY A 133 20.33 -4.81 -6.42
CA GLY A 133 21.19 -5.39 -7.46
C GLY A 133 20.77 -6.82 -7.80
N SER A 134 20.10 -7.51 -6.89
CA SER A 134 19.39 -8.78 -7.10
C SER A 134 18.06 -8.75 -6.34
N HIS A 135 17.12 -9.60 -6.72
CA HIS A 135 15.86 -9.73 -5.99
C HIS A 135 16.13 -10.27 -4.58
N THR A 136 15.42 -9.73 -3.60
CA THR A 136 15.56 -10.12 -2.19
C THR A 136 14.21 -10.40 -1.54
N ASN A 137 14.22 -11.16 -0.46
CA ASN A 137 13.06 -11.45 0.37
C ASN A 137 13.27 -11.04 1.84
N ILE A 138 14.34 -10.26 2.13
CA ILE A 138 14.58 -9.74 3.47
C ILE A 138 13.45 -8.83 3.93
N THR A 139 13.26 -8.73 5.25
CA THR A 139 12.24 -7.88 5.86
C THR A 139 12.81 -7.03 6.99
N ASN A 140 12.17 -5.89 7.25
CA ASN A 140 12.45 -5.04 8.40
C ASN A 140 11.15 -4.74 9.14
N LEU A 141 11.10 -5.11 10.39
CA LEU A 141 9.97 -4.79 11.26
C LEU A 141 10.05 -3.32 11.68
N VAL A 142 8.89 -2.70 11.86
CA VAL A 142 8.76 -1.33 12.36
C VAL A 142 7.92 -1.38 13.63
N SER A 143 8.46 -0.81 14.70
CA SER A 143 7.76 -0.72 15.98
C SER A 143 6.57 0.25 15.91
N ASN A 144 5.70 0.21 16.92
CA ASN A 144 4.61 1.18 17.09
C ASN A 144 5.06 2.62 17.38
N THR A 145 6.37 2.83 17.55
CA THR A 145 6.98 4.17 17.66
C THR A 145 7.70 4.61 16.38
N GLY A 146 7.63 3.79 15.30
CA GLY A 146 8.23 4.09 14.01
C GLY A 146 9.72 3.74 13.89
N VAL A 147 10.27 2.96 14.82
CA VAL A 147 11.67 2.50 14.77
C VAL A 147 11.77 1.29 13.86
N VAL A 148 12.61 1.40 12.83
CA VAL A 148 12.89 0.30 11.89
C VAL A 148 13.98 -0.60 12.49
N ALA A 149 13.72 -1.91 12.51
CA ALA A 149 14.69 -2.91 12.94
C ALA A 149 15.66 -3.32 11.82
N SER A 150 16.78 -3.95 12.16
CA SER A 150 17.72 -4.56 11.22
C SER A 150 17.05 -5.64 10.38
N ASP A 151 17.72 -6.05 9.30
CA ASP A 151 17.22 -7.07 8.38
C ASP A 151 16.94 -8.39 9.09
N THR A 152 15.79 -8.96 8.76
CA THR A 152 15.41 -10.33 9.11
C THR A 152 15.58 -11.20 7.88
N THR A 153 16.14 -12.39 8.05
CA THR A 153 16.30 -13.38 6.97
C THR A 153 14.96 -13.62 6.27
N GLY A 154 14.97 -13.50 4.95
CA GLY A 154 13.77 -13.60 4.14
C GLY A 154 13.19 -15.00 4.04
N VAL A 155 11.89 -15.05 3.83
CA VAL A 155 11.12 -16.28 3.58
C VAL A 155 10.35 -16.11 2.27
N GLY A 156 10.23 -17.17 1.49
CA GLY A 156 9.55 -17.18 0.20
C GLY A 156 10.41 -16.72 -0.97
N THR A 157 9.82 -16.68 -2.15
CA THR A 157 10.48 -16.31 -3.41
C THR A 157 10.86 -14.84 -3.42
N ALA A 158 12.17 -14.56 -3.54
CA ALA A 158 12.71 -13.20 -3.67
C ALA A 158 12.15 -12.50 -4.92
N ARG A 159 11.63 -11.27 -4.75
CA ARG A 159 10.93 -10.52 -5.82
C ARG A 159 10.83 -9.03 -5.53
N LYS A 160 10.53 -8.24 -6.55
CA LYS A 160 10.28 -6.80 -6.46
C LYS A 160 8.95 -6.41 -7.11
N GLN A 161 8.56 -5.15 -6.97
CA GLN A 161 7.32 -4.58 -7.54
C GLN A 161 6.07 -5.39 -7.17
N LEU A 162 6.08 -5.93 -5.97
CA LEU A 162 4.98 -6.61 -5.32
C LEU A 162 4.12 -5.59 -4.55
N ALA A 163 2.98 -6.03 -4.03
CA ALA A 163 2.14 -5.21 -3.15
C ALA A 163 1.92 -5.92 -1.82
N ALA A 164 1.45 -5.18 -0.82
CA ALA A 164 1.15 -5.73 0.50
C ALA A 164 -0.03 -5.00 1.15
N SER A 165 -0.80 -5.71 1.95
CA SER A 165 -1.91 -5.15 2.72
C SER A 165 -2.16 -5.94 4.00
N GLY A 166 -2.68 -5.26 5.00
CA GLY A 166 -3.25 -5.88 6.19
C GLY A 166 -4.62 -6.50 5.89
N TYR A 167 -4.95 -7.56 6.63
CA TYR A 167 -6.27 -8.20 6.67
C TYR A 167 -6.52 -8.80 8.05
N GLY A 168 -7.74 -9.27 8.29
CA GLY A 168 -8.12 -9.92 9.54
C GLY A 168 -8.24 -8.97 10.73
N SER A 169 -9.18 -9.21 11.59
CA SER A 169 -9.44 -8.39 12.78
C SER A 169 -8.35 -8.44 13.85
N THR A 170 -7.40 -9.37 13.74
CA THR A 170 -6.28 -9.55 14.67
C THR A 170 -4.95 -9.05 14.13
N GLY A 171 -4.97 -8.27 13.02
CA GLY A 171 -3.80 -7.58 12.49
C GLY A 171 -2.82 -8.48 11.73
N GLN A 172 -3.31 -9.40 10.92
CA GLN A 172 -2.50 -10.12 9.94
C GLN A 172 -2.29 -9.29 8.69
N ALA A 173 -1.32 -9.70 7.87
CA ALA A 173 -1.02 -9.07 6.61
C ALA A 173 -0.57 -10.09 5.55
N LEU A 174 -0.42 -9.64 4.31
CA LEU A 174 0.16 -10.45 3.25
C LEU A 174 0.96 -9.60 2.27
N PHE A 175 2.01 -10.19 1.73
CA PHE A 175 2.71 -9.75 0.53
C PHE A 175 2.22 -10.57 -0.65
N GLY A 176 2.03 -9.97 -1.83
CA GLY A 176 1.55 -10.71 -2.99
C GLY A 176 2.06 -10.20 -4.32
N PHE A 177 2.08 -11.12 -5.30
CA PHE A 177 2.46 -10.83 -6.69
C PHE A 177 3.92 -10.37 -6.84
N GLY A 178 4.20 -9.58 -7.89
CA GLY A 178 5.54 -9.06 -8.20
C GLY A 178 6.26 -9.78 -9.32
N GLU A 179 7.55 -9.51 -9.49
CA GLU A 179 8.40 -10.18 -10.47
C GLU A 179 9.68 -10.74 -9.83
N ASN A 180 10.16 -11.88 -10.36
CA ASN A 180 11.39 -12.53 -9.91
C ASN A 180 12.51 -12.35 -10.96
N ASN A 181 13.65 -12.97 -10.71
CA ASN A 181 14.83 -12.92 -11.57
C ASN A 181 14.54 -13.32 -13.03
N VAL A 182 15.24 -12.65 -13.95
CA VAL A 182 15.22 -13.00 -15.36
C VAL A 182 15.76 -14.42 -15.59
N ILE A 183 14.93 -15.26 -16.19
CA ILE A 183 15.36 -16.56 -16.71
C ILE A 183 15.27 -16.49 -18.23
N SER A 184 16.43 -16.61 -18.91
CA SER A 184 16.49 -16.61 -20.38
C SER A 184 15.79 -15.40 -21.03
N GLN A 185 16.09 -14.17 -20.57
CA GLN A 185 15.53 -12.89 -21.03
C GLN A 185 14.02 -12.66 -20.68
N ILE A 186 13.40 -13.55 -19.94
CA ILE A 186 12.04 -13.38 -19.44
C ILE A 186 12.10 -13.09 -17.95
N THR A 187 11.45 -12.00 -17.52
CA THR A 187 11.22 -11.72 -16.10
C THR A 187 9.88 -12.30 -15.70
N PRO A 188 9.85 -13.45 -14.99
CA PRO A 188 8.58 -14.06 -14.64
C PRO A 188 7.83 -13.21 -13.64
N LYS A 189 6.61 -12.84 -13.98
CA LYS A 189 5.65 -12.24 -13.04
C LYS A 189 5.00 -13.35 -12.22
N LEU A 190 4.66 -13.01 -11.00
CA LEU A 190 4.20 -13.97 -10.00
C LEU A 190 2.81 -13.58 -9.50
N SER A 191 2.07 -14.59 -9.04
CA SER A 191 0.82 -14.43 -8.29
C SER A 191 0.88 -15.05 -6.88
N VAL A 192 2.06 -15.56 -6.47
CA VAL A 192 2.27 -16.12 -5.13
C VAL A 192 2.05 -15.07 -4.03
N THR A 193 1.66 -15.53 -2.87
CA THR A 193 1.52 -14.70 -1.67
C THR A 193 2.26 -15.28 -0.48
N ASN A 194 2.65 -14.40 0.45
CA ASN A 194 3.21 -14.76 1.76
C ASN A 194 2.36 -14.12 2.84
N LEU A 195 1.77 -14.93 3.67
CA LEU A 195 1.02 -14.45 4.83
C LEU A 195 1.98 -13.94 5.90
N VAL A 196 1.57 -12.91 6.62
CA VAL A 196 2.30 -12.33 7.74
C VAL A 196 1.41 -12.45 8.98
N SER A 197 1.95 -13.06 10.03
CA SER A 197 1.23 -13.17 11.30
C SER A 197 1.10 -11.81 11.99
N ASN A 198 0.24 -11.72 12.99
CA ASN A 198 0.10 -10.54 13.86
C ASN A 198 1.35 -10.27 14.74
N THR A 199 2.36 -11.14 14.70
CA THR A 199 3.67 -10.94 15.33
C THR A 199 4.76 -10.57 14.34
N GLY A 200 4.42 -10.41 13.03
CA GLY A 200 5.35 -10.02 11.97
C GLY A 200 6.16 -11.17 11.37
N VAL A 201 5.78 -12.43 11.61
CA VAL A 201 6.43 -13.59 11.01
C VAL A 201 5.87 -13.82 9.61
N VAL A 202 6.75 -13.84 8.60
CA VAL A 202 6.41 -14.11 7.21
C VAL A 202 6.41 -15.62 6.97
N ALA A 203 5.33 -16.13 6.39
CA ALA A 203 5.20 -17.54 6.00
C ALA A 203 5.79 -17.81 4.61
N SER A 204 6.05 -19.09 4.29
CA SER A 204 6.43 -19.54 2.96
C SER A 204 5.38 -19.20 1.90
N ASP A 205 5.77 -19.32 0.63
CA ASP A 205 4.89 -19.05 -0.50
C ASP A 205 3.62 -19.88 -0.45
N THR A 206 2.49 -19.21 -0.64
CA THR A 206 1.19 -19.83 -0.95
C THR A 206 1.00 -19.83 -2.46
N THR A 207 0.48 -20.92 -3.00
CA THR A 207 0.16 -21.02 -4.44
C THR A 207 -0.63 -19.81 -4.91
N GLY A 208 -0.17 -19.20 -5.98
CA GLY A 208 -0.77 -17.99 -6.51
C GLY A 208 -2.16 -18.19 -7.09
N VAL A 209 -3.01 -17.19 -6.94
CA VAL A 209 -4.36 -17.10 -7.52
C VAL A 209 -4.43 -15.85 -8.38
N GLY A 210 -5.12 -15.95 -9.51
CA GLY A 210 -5.27 -14.86 -10.47
C GLY A 210 -4.07 -14.68 -11.40
N THR A 211 -4.16 -13.71 -12.28
CA THR A 211 -3.16 -13.38 -13.29
C THR A 211 -1.89 -12.83 -12.64
N ALA A 212 -0.77 -13.48 -12.90
CA ALA A 212 0.54 -13.04 -12.43
C ALA A 212 0.89 -11.65 -12.98
N ARG A 213 1.27 -10.71 -12.09
CA ARG A 213 1.56 -9.32 -12.44
C ARG A 213 2.47 -8.61 -11.45
N LYS A 214 3.05 -7.51 -11.88
CA LYS A 214 3.92 -6.62 -11.11
C LYS A 214 3.41 -5.18 -11.11
N GLY A 215 3.99 -4.32 -10.30
CA GLY A 215 3.66 -2.90 -10.28
C GLY A 215 2.20 -2.62 -9.92
N LEU A 216 1.56 -3.56 -9.24
CA LEU A 216 0.22 -3.44 -8.68
C LEU A 216 0.26 -2.74 -7.32
N ALA A 217 -0.91 -2.39 -6.80
CA ALA A 217 -1.06 -1.85 -5.46
C ALA A 217 -2.05 -2.70 -4.64
N ALA A 218 -2.04 -2.53 -3.32
CA ALA A 218 -2.98 -3.18 -2.43
C ALA A 218 -3.36 -2.28 -1.26
N ALA A 219 -4.58 -2.44 -0.75
CA ALA A 219 -5.09 -1.73 0.41
C ALA A 219 -6.12 -2.55 1.18
N GLY A 220 -6.27 -2.25 2.46
CA GLY A 220 -7.33 -2.81 3.29
C GLY A 220 -8.67 -2.12 3.05
N TYR A 221 -9.77 -2.87 3.11
CA TYR A 221 -11.15 -2.37 3.07
C TYR A 221 -12.04 -3.21 3.99
N GLY A 222 -13.25 -2.71 4.29
CA GLY A 222 -14.23 -3.42 5.10
C GLY A 222 -13.77 -3.72 6.53
N GLY A 223 -12.71 -3.05 6.98
CA GLY A 223 -12.13 -3.20 8.31
C GLY A 223 -11.25 -4.44 8.52
N ASP A 224 -11.46 -5.52 7.75
CA ASP A 224 -10.77 -6.80 7.95
C ASP A 224 -10.35 -7.52 6.65
N LYS A 225 -10.58 -6.92 5.50
CA LYS A 225 -10.30 -7.47 4.16
C LYS A 225 -9.27 -6.65 3.42
N ALA A 226 -8.74 -7.20 2.32
CA ALA A 226 -7.81 -6.50 1.45
C ALA A 226 -8.16 -6.68 -0.03
N ILE A 227 -7.60 -5.82 -0.86
CA ILE A 227 -7.75 -5.87 -2.32
C ILE A 227 -6.40 -5.60 -2.97
N PHE A 228 -6.02 -6.45 -3.93
CA PHE A 228 -4.96 -6.17 -4.89
C PHE A 228 -5.58 -5.62 -6.17
N GLY A 229 -4.94 -4.66 -6.82
CA GLY A 229 -5.48 -4.10 -8.06
C GLY A 229 -4.43 -3.57 -9.02
N TYR A 230 -4.81 -3.57 -10.31
CA TYR A 230 -4.03 -3.02 -11.41
C TYR A 230 -2.73 -3.78 -11.67
N GLY A 231 -1.73 -3.10 -12.27
CA GLY A 231 -0.41 -3.66 -12.55
C GLY A 231 -0.21 -4.12 -13.97
N GLU A 232 0.92 -4.75 -14.24
CA GLU A 232 1.36 -5.22 -15.56
C GLU A 232 1.48 -6.75 -15.58
N SER A 233 0.88 -7.43 -16.55
CA SER A 233 0.96 -8.87 -16.78
C SER A 233 1.89 -9.24 -17.94
N ASN A 234 2.13 -10.54 -18.19
CA ASN A 234 2.99 -11.05 -19.25
C ASN A 234 2.34 -11.10 -20.65
N ALA A 235 1.15 -10.56 -20.83
CA ALA A 235 0.49 -10.61 -22.12
C ALA A 235 1.24 -9.75 -23.16
N TYR A 236 1.88 -10.39 -24.13
CA TYR A 236 2.58 -9.72 -25.26
C TYR A 236 1.64 -9.23 -26.37
N THR A 237 0.34 -9.32 -26.17
CA THR A 237 -0.70 -8.79 -27.06
C THR A 237 -1.43 -7.66 -26.34
N SER A 238 -1.85 -6.61 -27.05
CA SER A 238 -2.52 -5.41 -26.54
C SER A 238 -3.19 -5.58 -25.17
N GLY A 239 -2.57 -5.12 -24.07
CA GLY A 239 -3.13 -5.27 -22.74
C GLY A 239 -2.14 -5.62 -21.64
N TYR A 240 -0.90 -5.14 -21.71
CA TYR A 240 0.09 -5.32 -20.63
C TYR A 240 -0.40 -4.75 -19.30
N TYR A 241 -1.04 -3.59 -19.34
CA TYR A 241 -1.55 -2.91 -18.16
C TYR A 241 -2.95 -3.37 -17.85
N ASN A 242 -3.20 -3.61 -16.59
CA ASN A 242 -4.46 -4.17 -16.13
C ASN A 242 -5.14 -3.20 -15.16
N ASN A 243 -6.46 -3.34 -15.07
CA ASN A 243 -7.29 -2.73 -14.03
C ASN A 243 -8.07 -3.80 -13.24
N MET A 244 -7.78 -5.09 -13.46
CA MET A 244 -8.38 -6.18 -12.71
C MET A 244 -8.00 -6.13 -11.24
N THR A 245 -8.84 -6.73 -10.40
CA THR A 245 -8.61 -6.80 -8.96
C THR A 245 -8.77 -8.22 -8.42
N ASN A 246 -8.14 -8.49 -7.27
CA ASN A 246 -8.34 -9.70 -6.50
C ASN A 246 -8.71 -9.31 -5.07
N LEU A 247 -9.86 -9.72 -4.64
CA LEU A 247 -10.30 -9.54 -3.27
C LEU A 247 -9.57 -10.54 -2.36
N VAL A 248 -9.28 -10.12 -1.14
CA VAL A 248 -8.69 -10.95 -0.11
C VAL A 248 -9.66 -11.03 1.07
N SER A 249 -9.98 -12.23 1.47
CA SER A 249 -10.87 -12.47 2.62
C SER A 249 -10.20 -12.07 3.94
N ASN A 250 -10.98 -12.00 5.00
CA ASN A 250 -10.48 -11.79 6.37
C ASN A 250 -9.67 -12.97 6.95
N THR A 251 -9.50 -14.04 6.18
CA THR A 251 -8.60 -15.17 6.49
C THR A 251 -7.37 -15.21 5.59
N GLY A 252 -7.17 -14.18 4.73
CA GLY A 252 -6.02 -14.07 3.83
C GLY A 252 -6.12 -14.88 2.55
N VAL A 253 -7.31 -15.38 2.21
CA VAL A 253 -7.53 -16.12 0.96
C VAL A 253 -7.75 -15.13 -0.18
N VAL A 254 -6.90 -15.22 -1.21
CA VAL A 254 -7.00 -14.40 -2.43
C VAL A 254 -8.01 -15.04 -3.38
N ALA A 255 -8.97 -14.25 -3.86
CA ALA A 255 -9.96 -14.66 -4.85
C ALA A 255 -9.39 -14.55 -6.27
N SER A 256 -10.04 -15.21 -7.24
CA SER A 256 -9.77 -15.07 -8.68
C SER A 256 -9.96 -13.62 -9.16
N ASP A 257 -9.45 -13.34 -10.36
CA ASP A 257 -9.55 -12.01 -10.97
C ASP A 257 -11.00 -11.56 -11.12
N THR A 258 -11.24 -10.31 -10.74
CA THR A 258 -12.49 -9.59 -10.99
C THR A 258 -12.27 -8.62 -12.15
N THR A 259 -13.25 -8.49 -13.04
CA THR A 259 -13.21 -7.52 -14.13
C THR A 259 -12.87 -6.13 -13.62
N GLY A 260 -11.88 -5.50 -14.25
CA GLY A 260 -11.35 -4.22 -13.84
C GLY A 260 -12.28 -3.04 -14.15
N VAL A 261 -12.07 -1.97 -13.42
CA VAL A 261 -12.74 -0.68 -13.58
C VAL A 261 -11.67 0.42 -13.64
N GLY A 262 -11.92 1.43 -14.47
CA GLY A 262 -11.02 2.58 -14.64
C GLY A 262 -9.85 2.33 -15.59
N THR A 263 -9.00 3.32 -15.71
CA THR A 263 -7.84 3.34 -16.61
C THR A 263 -6.79 2.32 -16.19
N THR A 264 -6.41 1.43 -17.12
CA THR A 264 -5.35 0.42 -16.89
C THR A 264 -4.01 1.10 -16.63
N ARG A 265 -3.27 0.67 -15.60
CA ARG A 265 -2.00 1.29 -15.20
C ARG A 265 -1.16 0.41 -14.28
N GLN A 266 0.08 0.79 -14.10
CA GLN A 266 1.00 0.16 -13.15
C GLN A 266 1.76 1.18 -12.30
N GLN A 267 2.52 0.67 -11.31
CA GLN A 267 3.33 1.48 -10.39
C GLN A 267 2.55 2.61 -9.72
N LEU A 268 1.29 2.34 -9.48
CA LEU A 268 0.36 3.14 -8.70
C LEU A 268 0.54 2.85 -7.20
N ALA A 269 -0.15 3.62 -6.37
CA ALA A 269 -0.22 3.35 -4.94
C ALA A 269 -1.66 3.17 -4.48
N ALA A 270 -1.84 2.59 -3.31
CA ALA A 270 -3.16 2.42 -2.70
C ALA A 270 -3.07 2.55 -1.17
N SER A 271 -4.15 2.99 -0.56
CA SER A 271 -4.26 3.11 0.89
C SER A 271 -5.71 2.97 1.35
N GLY A 272 -5.89 2.59 2.62
CA GLY A 272 -7.17 2.70 3.30
C GLY A 272 -7.47 4.15 3.70
N TYR A 273 -8.76 4.51 3.74
CA TYR A 273 -9.28 5.78 4.27
C TYR A 273 -10.69 5.57 4.85
N GLY A 274 -11.20 6.53 5.60
CA GLY A 274 -12.56 6.51 6.16
C GLY A 274 -12.82 5.33 7.09
N GLY A 275 -11.75 4.68 7.58
CA GLY A 275 -11.79 3.56 8.50
C GLY A 275 -12.06 2.19 7.86
N ASP A 276 -12.84 2.15 6.77
CA ASP A 276 -13.28 0.88 6.15
C ASP A 276 -13.25 0.88 4.61
N LYS A 277 -12.77 1.95 3.99
CA LYS A 277 -12.69 2.12 2.54
C LYS A 277 -11.25 2.17 2.08
N ALA A 278 -11.04 2.04 0.77
CA ALA A 278 -9.73 2.16 0.16
C ALA A 278 -9.76 3.00 -1.11
N LEU A 279 -8.59 3.39 -1.60
CA LEU A 279 -8.45 4.02 -2.91
C LEU A 279 -7.16 3.55 -3.58
N PHE A 280 -7.20 3.46 -4.90
CA PHE A 280 -6.06 3.36 -5.79
C PHE A 280 -5.82 4.72 -6.42
N GLY A 281 -4.56 5.13 -6.61
CA GLY A 281 -4.28 6.41 -7.23
C GLY A 281 -2.95 6.49 -7.93
N PHE A 282 -2.87 7.42 -8.91
CA PHE A 282 -1.67 7.71 -9.68
C PHE A 282 -1.21 6.52 -10.54
N GLY A 283 0.11 6.46 -10.85
CA GLY A 283 0.68 5.43 -11.69
C GLY A 283 0.89 5.91 -13.13
N TRP A 284 1.18 4.99 -14.03
CA TRP A 284 1.34 5.28 -15.45
C TRP A 284 0.86 4.14 -16.34
N ASN A 285 0.52 4.47 -17.55
CA ASN A 285 0.33 3.52 -18.65
C ASN A 285 1.07 4.01 -19.89
N GLU A 286 1.02 3.23 -20.95
CA GLU A 286 1.52 3.62 -22.25
C GLU A 286 0.34 4.05 -23.12
N ALA A 287 0.38 5.29 -23.58
CA ALA A 287 -0.54 5.82 -24.54
C ALA A 287 0.25 6.31 -25.77
N ASP A 288 -0.09 5.81 -26.96
CA ASP A 288 0.55 6.21 -28.23
C ASP A 288 2.08 6.14 -28.20
N TYR A 289 2.64 5.03 -27.64
CA TYR A 289 4.09 4.79 -27.49
C TYR A 289 4.80 5.80 -26.57
N SER A 290 4.07 6.55 -25.76
CA SER A 290 4.62 7.45 -24.76
C SER A 290 4.08 7.10 -23.36
N ARG A 291 4.89 7.40 -22.33
CA ARG A 291 4.41 7.28 -20.94
C ARG A 291 3.34 8.33 -20.69
N ASN A 292 2.22 7.88 -20.17
CA ASN A 292 1.13 8.75 -19.70
C ASN A 292 1.06 8.67 -18.17
N MET A 293 1.49 9.73 -17.49
CA MET A 293 1.43 9.83 -16.04
C MET A 293 0.01 10.14 -15.59
N ILE A 294 -0.49 9.31 -14.71
CA ILE A 294 -1.88 9.34 -14.25
C ILE A 294 -1.93 9.97 -12.85
N ASN A 295 -2.93 10.80 -12.61
CA ASN A 295 -3.25 11.38 -11.30
C ASN A 295 -4.70 11.12 -10.88
N GLU A 296 -5.47 10.34 -11.66
CA GLU A 296 -6.79 9.88 -11.29
C GLU A 296 -6.73 8.90 -10.13
N THR A 297 -7.86 8.79 -9.43
CA THR A 297 -8.06 7.83 -8.35
C THR A 297 -9.34 7.01 -8.57
N ASN A 298 -9.33 5.79 -8.02
CA ASN A 298 -10.50 4.92 -7.96
C ASN A 298 -10.80 4.61 -6.50
N LEU A 299 -11.96 5.02 -6.05
CA LEU A 299 -12.43 4.73 -4.71
C LEU A 299 -12.88 3.27 -4.62
N VAL A 300 -12.64 2.65 -3.50
CA VAL A 300 -13.07 1.28 -3.17
C VAL A 300 -14.02 1.35 -1.99
N SER A 301 -15.22 0.82 -2.17
CA SER A 301 -16.21 0.76 -1.11
C SER A 301 -15.82 -0.23 0.00
N ASN A 302 -16.50 -0.17 1.13
CA ASN A 302 -16.32 -1.12 2.24
C ASN A 302 -16.75 -2.57 1.93
N VAL A 303 -17.31 -2.81 0.76
CA VAL A 303 -17.61 -4.16 0.25
C VAL A 303 -16.70 -4.57 -0.92
N GLY A 304 -15.65 -3.78 -1.20
CA GLY A 304 -14.63 -4.09 -2.20
C GLY A 304 -15.01 -3.75 -3.65
N VAL A 305 -16.04 -2.92 -3.87
CA VAL A 305 -16.43 -2.45 -5.21
C VAL A 305 -15.56 -1.26 -5.58
N VAL A 306 -14.86 -1.35 -6.72
CA VAL A 306 -14.04 -0.27 -7.28
C VAL A 306 -14.93 0.64 -8.13
N ALA A 307 -14.86 1.94 -7.88
CA ALA A 307 -15.56 2.96 -8.66
C ALA A 307 -14.76 3.36 -9.91
N SER A 308 -15.42 3.99 -10.89
CA SER A 308 -14.77 4.60 -12.05
C SER A 308 -13.75 5.68 -11.64
N ASP A 309 -12.92 6.09 -12.60
CA ASP A 309 -11.91 7.11 -12.39
C ASP A 309 -12.54 8.42 -11.90
N THR A 310 -11.92 8.99 -10.87
CA THR A 310 -12.19 10.33 -10.38
C THR A 310 -11.23 11.30 -11.06
N THR A 311 -11.67 12.48 -11.44
CA THR A 311 -10.81 13.52 -12.00
C THR A 311 -9.55 13.70 -11.16
N GLY A 312 -8.39 13.62 -11.81
CA GLY A 312 -7.10 13.67 -11.16
C GLY A 312 -6.81 15.00 -10.48
N VAL A 313 -6.10 14.95 -9.36
CA VAL A 313 -5.63 16.12 -8.61
C VAL A 313 -4.13 15.99 -8.35
N GLY A 314 -3.41 17.09 -8.52
CA GLY A 314 -1.96 17.13 -8.35
C GLY A 314 -1.19 16.64 -9.57
N THR A 315 0.12 16.54 -9.42
CA THR A 315 1.05 16.13 -10.47
C THR A 315 0.99 14.63 -10.70
N GLY A 316 0.74 14.20 -11.94
CA GLY A 316 0.81 12.79 -12.34
C GLY A 316 2.19 12.21 -12.10
N ARG A 317 2.27 11.03 -11.49
CA ARG A 317 3.53 10.36 -11.13
C ARG A 317 3.34 8.87 -10.88
N TYR A 318 4.44 8.13 -10.92
CA TYR A 318 4.47 6.68 -10.73
C TYR A 318 5.55 6.29 -9.71
N ALA A 319 5.60 5.03 -9.35
CA ALA A 319 6.54 4.47 -8.37
C ALA A 319 6.54 5.24 -7.02
N LEU A 320 5.39 5.80 -6.69
CA LEU A 320 5.09 6.49 -5.45
C LEU A 320 4.61 5.47 -4.40
N ALA A 321 4.44 5.93 -3.17
CA ALA A 321 3.85 5.13 -2.10
C ALA A 321 2.65 5.83 -1.46
N ALA A 322 1.83 5.08 -0.74
CA ALA A 322 0.71 5.62 0.03
C ALA A 322 0.54 4.88 1.35
N ALA A 323 0.05 5.58 2.35
CA ALA A 323 -0.26 5.01 3.65
C ALA A 323 -1.42 5.75 4.32
N GLY A 324 -2.16 5.02 5.14
CA GLY A 324 -3.17 5.60 6.01
C GLY A 324 -2.55 6.20 7.27
N TYR A 325 -3.14 7.28 7.74
CA TYR A 325 -2.79 7.94 9.00
C TYR A 325 -4.05 8.55 9.64
N SER A 326 -3.94 9.07 10.86
CA SER A 326 -5.03 9.62 11.65
C SER A 326 -6.10 8.59 12.02
N SER A 327 -6.49 8.57 13.29
CA SER A 327 -7.63 7.83 13.82
C SER A 327 -8.91 8.68 13.89
N THR A 328 -8.83 9.95 13.46
CA THR A 328 -9.94 10.90 13.44
C THR A 328 -10.23 11.38 12.02
N ALA A 329 -11.53 11.56 11.73
CA ALA A 329 -12.02 12.02 10.43
C ALA A 329 -11.60 13.46 10.09
#